data_b892271070f0fdef9753f37c957665b3
#
_entry.id   b892271070f0fdef9753f37c957665b3
#
_cell.length_a   1.000
_cell.length_b   1.000
_cell.length_c   1.000
_cell.angle_alpha   90.00
_cell.angle_beta   90.00
_cell.angle_gamma   90.00
#
_symmetry.space_group_name_H-M   'P 1'
#
loop_
_entity.id
_entity.type
_entity.pdbx_description
1 polymer ?
#
loop_
_entity_poly.entity_id
_entity_poly.type
_entity_poly.pdbx_seq_one_letter_code
_entity_poly.pdbx_strand_id
1 'polypeptide(L)'
;MKNISNFLSEASKRGQRILVLCHHNADPDAIGSSLALADALNQLGARAEAGVSESVGLMAKSILKATGRKIAVDPKLDADIIVLVDTSSFEHLGKLGEKIMQKARRVVVIDHHRPVEGMKESVELYYVKESAASEAEIILELIHELGTEVTPETAFLLLAGILSDTGQFRLAKDETFGAVQKLIEAGASYSKVLDALKMPEDMSKRVALLKAAQRLELHKMDGRLVAFSELNSFEADAAAMFVRIGADVAIVGSKEKDDIRLCSRAREDFSKEGSLHLGKIMSELGKKFNGTGGGHAGAASMTGKGKLSEAKEQLLKVLQQSLKKT
;
A
#
# COMPACT_ATOMS: atom_id res chain seq x y z
N MET A 1 -3.74 -13.05 -21.25
CA MET A 1 -2.40 -12.56 -21.58
C MET A 1 -2.16 -12.53 -23.09
N LYS A 2 -2.26 -13.66 -23.82
CA LYS A 2 -1.93 -13.78 -25.25
C LYS A 2 -2.58 -12.74 -26.19
N ASN A 3 -3.84 -12.36 -25.98
CA ASN A 3 -4.49 -11.32 -26.78
C ASN A 3 -3.84 -9.95 -26.59
N ILE A 4 -3.44 -9.60 -25.35
CA ILE A 4 -2.75 -8.35 -25.04
C ILE A 4 -1.34 -8.35 -25.65
N SER A 5 -0.60 -9.44 -25.48
CA SER A 5 0.74 -9.60 -26.06
C SER A 5 0.72 -9.41 -27.59
N ASN A 6 -0.19 -10.09 -28.28
CA ASN A 6 -0.34 -9.95 -29.74
C ASN A 6 -0.69 -8.50 -30.15
N PHE A 7 -1.66 -7.89 -29.46
CA PHE A 7 -2.11 -6.53 -29.73
C PHE A 7 -0.97 -5.51 -29.55
N LEU A 8 -0.26 -5.58 -28.42
CA LEU A 8 0.83 -4.66 -28.11
C LEU A 8 2.04 -4.89 -29.04
N SER A 9 2.35 -6.16 -29.39
CA SER A 9 3.40 -6.49 -30.35
C SER A 9 3.11 -5.90 -31.73
N GLU A 10 1.87 -6.04 -32.26
CA GLU A 10 1.49 -5.44 -33.54
C GLU A 10 1.56 -3.92 -33.51
N ALA A 11 1.06 -3.30 -32.43
CA ALA A 11 1.10 -1.85 -32.25
C ALA A 11 2.54 -1.33 -32.22
N SER A 12 3.43 -2.05 -31.52
CA SER A 12 4.85 -1.70 -31.41
C SER A 12 5.56 -1.79 -32.76
N LYS A 13 5.35 -2.88 -33.53
CA LYS A 13 5.92 -3.05 -34.88
C LYS A 13 5.46 -1.98 -35.88
N ARG A 14 4.30 -1.36 -35.64
CA ARG A 14 3.79 -0.23 -36.43
C ARG A 14 4.34 1.11 -35.98
N GLY A 15 5.20 1.16 -34.94
CA GLY A 15 5.78 2.37 -34.40
C GLY A 15 4.78 3.29 -33.71
N GLN A 16 3.66 2.75 -33.20
CA GLN A 16 2.62 3.53 -32.55
C GLN A 16 3.12 4.16 -31.24
N ARG A 17 2.52 5.29 -30.88
CA ARG A 17 2.74 5.93 -29.58
C ARG A 17 1.90 5.26 -28.52
N ILE A 18 2.55 4.76 -27.48
CA ILE A 18 1.91 4.03 -26.39
C ILE A 18 2.21 4.74 -25.08
N LEU A 19 1.17 5.12 -24.34
CA LEU A 19 1.32 5.64 -22.99
C LEU A 19 0.98 4.53 -21.99
N VAL A 20 1.95 4.11 -21.19
CA VAL A 20 1.75 3.19 -20.08
C VAL A 20 1.52 4.04 -18.82
N LEU A 21 0.31 4.03 -18.29
CA LEU A 21 -0.14 4.94 -17.25
C LEU A 21 -0.55 4.15 -16.00
N CYS A 22 -0.07 4.56 -14.83
CA CYS A 22 -0.46 4.00 -13.55
C CYS A 22 -1.23 5.01 -12.67
N HIS A 23 -1.76 4.53 -11.54
CA HIS A 23 -2.61 5.26 -10.62
C HIS A 23 -1.91 6.46 -9.95
N HIS A 24 -2.71 7.36 -9.30
CA HIS A 24 -2.19 8.47 -8.52
C HIS A 24 -1.49 7.98 -7.24
N ASN A 25 -0.54 8.78 -6.74
CA ASN A 25 0.31 8.41 -5.60
C ASN A 25 0.98 7.04 -5.79
N ALA A 26 1.45 6.81 -7.05
CA ALA A 26 1.97 5.52 -7.47
C ALA A 26 3.07 5.00 -6.55
N ASP A 27 2.99 3.75 -6.23
CA ASP A 27 3.94 3.00 -5.42
C ASP A 27 5.04 2.33 -6.27
N PRO A 28 5.96 1.54 -5.69
CA PRO A 28 7.01 0.88 -6.46
C PRO A 28 6.49 -0.14 -7.47
N ASP A 29 5.36 -0.80 -7.24
CA ASP A 29 4.80 -1.77 -8.18
C ASP A 29 4.24 -1.08 -9.41
N ALA A 30 3.42 -0.06 -9.21
CA ALA A 30 2.87 0.78 -10.29
C ALA A 30 3.96 1.40 -11.17
N ILE A 31 4.98 2.01 -10.55
CA ILE A 31 6.10 2.66 -11.26
C ILE A 31 6.98 1.63 -11.96
N GLY A 32 7.34 0.55 -11.27
CA GLY A 32 8.19 -0.50 -11.80
C GLY A 32 7.57 -1.19 -13.01
N SER A 33 6.31 -1.54 -12.90
CA SER A 33 5.50 -2.16 -13.95
C SER A 33 5.34 -1.25 -15.17
N SER A 34 5.02 0.04 -14.95
CA SER A 34 4.89 1.02 -16.04
C SER A 34 6.17 1.21 -16.84
N LEU A 35 7.29 1.39 -16.14
CA LEU A 35 8.60 1.60 -16.77
C LEU A 35 9.07 0.32 -17.50
N ALA A 36 8.94 -0.84 -16.86
CA ALA A 36 9.33 -2.12 -17.45
C ALA A 36 8.55 -2.44 -18.73
N LEU A 37 7.23 -2.20 -18.71
CA LEU A 37 6.41 -2.42 -19.90
C LEU A 37 6.75 -1.44 -21.02
N ALA A 38 6.94 -0.15 -20.70
CA ALA A 38 7.34 0.84 -21.71
C ALA A 38 8.68 0.48 -22.36
N ASP A 39 9.65 0.02 -21.58
CA ASP A 39 10.96 -0.43 -22.09
C ASP A 39 10.81 -1.64 -23.03
N ALA A 40 10.01 -2.63 -22.66
CA ALA A 40 9.74 -3.80 -23.49
C ALA A 40 9.07 -3.43 -24.82
N LEU A 41 8.09 -2.53 -24.81
CA LEU A 41 7.41 -2.06 -26.01
C LEU A 41 8.34 -1.27 -26.92
N ASN A 42 9.25 -0.48 -26.35
CA ASN A 42 10.28 0.25 -27.11
C ASN A 42 11.28 -0.71 -27.79
N GLN A 43 11.64 -1.84 -27.15
CA GLN A 43 12.47 -2.89 -27.80
C GLN A 43 11.79 -3.46 -29.05
N LEU A 44 10.46 -3.48 -29.10
CA LEU A 44 9.68 -3.95 -30.27
C LEU A 44 9.43 -2.86 -31.32
N GLY A 45 9.91 -1.64 -31.09
CA GLY A 45 9.81 -0.52 -32.05
C GLY A 45 8.66 0.45 -31.78
N ALA A 46 7.95 0.34 -30.67
CA ALA A 46 6.98 1.36 -30.25
C ALA A 46 7.66 2.69 -29.88
N ARG A 47 6.85 3.73 -29.72
CA ARG A 47 7.22 4.96 -29.01
C ARG A 47 6.47 4.97 -27.68
N ALA A 48 6.95 4.16 -26.74
CA ALA A 48 6.29 3.99 -25.46
C ALA A 48 6.90 4.91 -24.40
N GLU A 49 6.03 5.54 -23.60
CA GLU A 49 6.36 6.38 -22.46
C GLU A 49 5.60 5.91 -21.23
N ALA A 50 6.27 5.91 -20.08
CA ALA A 50 5.62 5.64 -18.81
C ALA A 50 5.15 6.94 -18.16
N GLY A 51 3.95 6.93 -17.61
CA GLY A 51 3.35 8.07 -16.93
C GLY A 51 2.64 7.70 -15.64
N VAL A 52 2.47 8.69 -14.79
CA VAL A 52 1.72 8.57 -13.52
C VAL A 52 0.72 9.70 -13.43
N SER A 53 -0.45 9.41 -12.89
CA SER A 53 -1.43 10.44 -12.57
C SER A 53 -1.07 11.16 -11.27
N GLU A 54 -1.14 12.49 -11.28
CA GLU A 54 -1.02 13.42 -10.15
C GLU A 54 0.32 13.36 -9.38
N SER A 55 0.75 12.19 -8.88
CA SER A 55 1.91 12.13 -7.99
C SER A 55 2.55 10.75 -7.90
N VAL A 56 3.81 10.75 -7.48
CA VAL A 56 4.60 9.56 -7.14
C VAL A 56 4.76 9.46 -5.64
N GLY A 57 4.50 8.28 -5.08
CA GLY A 57 4.67 7.98 -3.66
C GLY A 57 6.14 8.07 -3.21
N LEU A 58 6.37 8.24 -1.91
CA LEU A 58 7.72 8.44 -1.38
C LEU A 58 8.64 7.25 -1.64
N MET A 59 8.14 6.02 -1.48
CA MET A 59 8.92 4.79 -1.71
C MET A 59 9.27 4.65 -3.20
N ALA A 60 8.33 4.92 -4.10
CA ALA A 60 8.57 4.92 -5.54
C ALA A 60 9.56 6.00 -5.98
N LYS A 61 9.55 7.18 -5.36
CA LYS A 61 10.59 8.20 -5.57
C LYS A 61 11.99 7.70 -5.23
N SER A 62 12.12 6.86 -4.20
CA SER A 62 13.39 6.24 -3.82
C SER A 62 13.87 5.27 -4.90
N ILE A 63 12.97 4.48 -5.49
CA ILE A 63 13.26 3.58 -6.61
C ILE A 63 13.70 4.37 -7.85
N LEU A 64 12.96 5.43 -8.22
CA LEU A 64 13.37 6.30 -9.33
C LEU A 64 14.76 6.92 -9.12
N LYS A 65 15.07 7.34 -7.89
CA LYS A 65 16.39 7.86 -7.53
C LYS A 65 17.47 6.79 -7.65
N ALA A 66 17.21 5.56 -7.19
CA ALA A 66 18.18 4.46 -7.20
C ALA A 66 18.52 4.01 -8.63
N THR A 67 17.56 4.07 -9.56
CA THR A 67 17.72 3.71 -10.98
C THR A 67 18.12 4.88 -11.86
N GLY A 68 18.05 6.11 -11.37
CA GLY A 68 18.22 7.32 -12.19
C GLY A 68 17.09 7.57 -13.19
N ARG A 69 16.01 6.78 -13.13
CA ARG A 69 14.86 6.89 -14.04
C ARG A 69 13.98 8.08 -13.68
N LYS A 70 13.25 8.51 -14.70
CA LYS A 70 12.20 9.53 -14.58
C LYS A 70 10.89 8.98 -15.12
N ILE A 71 9.78 9.47 -14.62
CA ILE A 71 8.44 9.18 -15.11
C ILE A 71 7.68 10.48 -15.32
N ALA A 72 6.87 10.55 -16.36
CA ALA A 72 6.06 11.73 -16.64
C ALA A 72 4.89 11.82 -15.65
N VAL A 73 4.78 12.94 -14.94
CA VAL A 73 3.63 13.24 -14.07
C VAL A 73 2.60 14.00 -14.90
N ASP A 74 1.35 13.57 -14.86
CA ASP A 74 0.24 14.10 -15.66
C ASP A 74 0.60 14.24 -17.16
N PRO A 75 1.01 13.13 -17.82
CA PRO A 75 1.44 13.18 -19.21
C PRO A 75 0.32 13.63 -20.15
N LYS A 76 0.72 14.13 -21.32
CA LYS A 76 -0.24 14.43 -22.39
C LYS A 76 -0.88 13.15 -22.91
N LEU A 77 -2.20 13.17 -23.08
CA LEU A 77 -2.97 12.05 -23.59
C LEU A 77 -3.05 12.10 -25.14
N ASP A 78 -1.91 12.17 -25.82
CA ASP A 78 -1.80 12.22 -27.30
C ASP A 78 -1.27 10.91 -27.91
N ALA A 79 -1.16 9.84 -27.10
CA ALA A 79 -0.78 8.51 -27.54
C ALA A 79 -1.88 7.83 -28.37
N ASP A 80 -1.51 6.90 -29.26
CA ASP A 80 -2.45 6.11 -30.06
C ASP A 80 -3.14 5.02 -29.20
N ILE A 81 -2.43 4.52 -28.18
CA ILE A 81 -2.90 3.52 -27.21
C ILE A 81 -2.52 3.99 -25.82
N ILE A 82 -3.43 3.80 -24.87
CA ILE A 82 -3.17 3.97 -23.43
C ILE A 82 -3.25 2.59 -22.78
N VAL A 83 -2.18 2.18 -22.09
CA VAL A 83 -2.15 0.96 -21.29
C VAL A 83 -2.21 1.37 -19.83
N LEU A 84 -3.26 1.00 -19.13
CA LEU A 84 -3.38 1.18 -17.69
C LEU A 84 -2.76 -0.03 -17.01
N VAL A 85 -1.84 0.20 -16.10
CA VAL A 85 -1.20 -0.84 -15.30
C VAL A 85 -1.41 -0.56 -13.82
N ASP A 86 -1.60 -1.62 -13.05
CA ASP A 86 -1.81 -1.57 -11.61
C ASP A 86 -3.03 -0.70 -11.23
N THR A 87 -4.00 -0.67 -12.12
CA THR A 87 -5.31 -0.05 -11.86
C THR A 87 -6.35 -0.52 -12.87
N SER A 88 -7.51 -0.93 -12.37
CA SER A 88 -8.70 -1.24 -13.15
C SER A 88 -9.81 -0.19 -12.99
N SER A 89 -9.48 1.00 -12.47
CA SER A 89 -10.45 2.08 -12.27
C SER A 89 -9.93 3.41 -12.84
N PHE A 90 -10.79 4.09 -13.63
CA PHE A 90 -10.50 5.46 -14.08
C PHE A 90 -10.49 6.47 -12.93
N GLU A 91 -11.17 6.19 -11.82
CA GLU A 91 -11.18 7.03 -10.62
C GLU A 91 -9.79 7.14 -9.99
N HIS A 92 -9.01 6.04 -10.01
CA HIS A 92 -7.64 6.03 -9.51
C HIS A 92 -6.66 6.84 -10.37
N LEU A 93 -7.11 7.32 -11.52
CA LEU A 93 -6.36 8.23 -12.40
C LEU A 93 -6.77 9.70 -12.22
N GLY A 94 -7.67 10.02 -11.29
CA GLY A 94 -8.12 11.37 -11.03
C GLY A 94 -8.54 12.11 -12.31
N LYS A 95 -8.06 13.31 -12.52
CA LYS A 95 -8.39 14.15 -13.70
C LYS A 95 -8.00 13.53 -15.04
N LEU A 96 -6.99 12.66 -15.07
CA LEU A 96 -6.62 11.96 -16.32
C LEU A 96 -7.65 10.90 -16.68
N GLY A 97 -8.22 10.20 -15.71
CA GLY A 97 -9.26 9.20 -15.93
C GLY A 97 -10.49 9.78 -16.62
N GLU A 98 -10.99 10.92 -16.15
CA GLU A 98 -12.12 11.64 -16.78
C GLU A 98 -11.83 12.00 -18.25
N LYS A 99 -10.61 12.48 -18.53
CA LYS A 99 -10.19 12.83 -19.90
C LYS A 99 -10.06 11.61 -20.81
N ILE A 100 -9.60 10.46 -20.28
CA ILE A 100 -9.48 9.21 -21.03
C ILE A 100 -10.87 8.72 -21.43
N MET A 101 -11.83 8.67 -20.49
CA MET A 101 -13.21 8.27 -20.76
C MET A 101 -13.88 9.13 -21.85
N GLN A 102 -13.62 10.44 -21.85
CA GLN A 102 -14.25 11.35 -22.82
C GLN A 102 -13.68 11.27 -24.23
N LYS A 103 -12.44 10.79 -24.41
CA LYS A 103 -11.71 10.91 -25.68
C LYS A 103 -11.70 9.65 -26.54
N ALA A 104 -12.50 8.64 -26.24
CA ALA A 104 -12.67 7.39 -27.03
C ALA A 104 -11.35 6.86 -27.63
N ARG A 105 -10.34 6.63 -26.79
CA ARG A 105 -9.03 6.09 -27.22
C ARG A 105 -8.99 4.57 -27.02
N ARG A 106 -8.04 3.93 -27.68
CA ARG A 106 -7.77 2.53 -27.46
C ARG A 106 -7.11 2.37 -26.09
N VAL A 107 -7.87 1.82 -25.13
CA VAL A 107 -7.41 1.61 -23.76
C VAL A 107 -7.27 0.11 -23.52
N VAL A 108 -6.12 -0.27 -22.95
CA VAL A 108 -5.83 -1.64 -22.48
C VAL A 108 -5.66 -1.56 -20.97
N VAL A 109 -6.22 -2.50 -20.22
CA VAL A 109 -6.07 -2.60 -18.77
C VAL A 109 -5.35 -3.89 -18.42
N ILE A 110 -4.34 -3.79 -17.57
CA ILE A 110 -3.61 -4.91 -16.97
C ILE A 110 -3.55 -4.63 -15.49
N ASP A 111 -4.08 -5.57 -14.66
CA ASP A 111 -4.19 -5.34 -13.22
C ASP A 111 -4.22 -6.65 -12.43
N HIS A 112 -3.85 -6.59 -11.15
CA HIS A 112 -3.94 -7.70 -10.21
C HIS A 112 -4.99 -7.48 -9.11
N HIS A 113 -5.62 -6.32 -9.06
CA HIS A 113 -6.68 -6.00 -8.11
C HIS A 113 -8.02 -6.65 -8.49
N ARG A 114 -9.02 -6.46 -7.64
CA ARG A 114 -10.38 -6.94 -7.96
C ARG A 114 -10.95 -6.20 -9.17
N PRO A 115 -11.60 -6.92 -10.10
CA PRO A 115 -12.23 -6.31 -11.25
C PRO A 115 -13.27 -5.26 -10.84
N VAL A 116 -13.29 -4.14 -11.57
CA VAL A 116 -14.30 -3.09 -11.41
C VAL A 116 -15.42 -3.31 -12.41
N GLU A 117 -16.67 -3.29 -11.93
CA GLU A 117 -17.85 -3.47 -12.76
C GLU A 117 -17.96 -2.38 -13.85
N GLY A 118 -18.31 -2.77 -15.08
CA GLY A 118 -18.42 -1.85 -16.22
C GLY A 118 -17.08 -1.46 -16.87
N MET A 119 -15.94 -1.75 -16.24
CA MET A 119 -14.63 -1.37 -16.79
C MET A 119 -14.29 -2.17 -18.07
N LYS A 120 -14.60 -3.46 -18.06
CA LYS A 120 -14.33 -4.36 -19.18
C LYS A 120 -15.04 -3.95 -20.48
N GLU A 121 -16.24 -3.43 -20.36
CA GLU A 121 -17.06 -2.96 -21.49
C GLU A 121 -16.60 -1.58 -21.99
N SER A 122 -15.81 -0.87 -21.21
CA SER A 122 -15.36 0.49 -21.49
C SER A 122 -13.99 0.56 -22.15
N VAL A 123 -13.28 -0.58 -22.30
CA VAL A 123 -11.91 -0.63 -22.81
C VAL A 123 -11.75 -1.67 -23.91
N GLU A 124 -10.71 -1.55 -24.71
CA GLU A 124 -10.49 -2.46 -25.84
C GLU A 124 -10.02 -3.85 -25.41
N LEU A 125 -9.12 -3.91 -24.41
CA LEU A 125 -8.67 -5.16 -23.81
C LEU A 125 -8.60 -4.99 -22.29
N TYR A 126 -9.07 -6.00 -21.58
CA TYR A 126 -9.11 -6.04 -20.12
C TYR A 126 -8.52 -7.35 -19.60
N TYR A 127 -7.48 -7.29 -18.81
CA TYR A 127 -6.85 -8.43 -18.19
C TYR A 127 -6.61 -8.16 -16.72
N VAL A 128 -7.26 -8.95 -15.87
CA VAL A 128 -7.08 -8.90 -14.43
C VAL A 128 -6.75 -10.31 -13.93
N LYS A 129 -5.70 -10.42 -13.11
CA LYS A 129 -5.22 -11.69 -12.53
C LYS A 129 -5.13 -11.55 -11.01
N GLU A 130 -6.27 -11.67 -10.31
CA GLU A 130 -6.32 -11.58 -8.83
C GLU A 130 -5.45 -12.61 -8.10
N SER A 131 -5.04 -13.68 -8.79
CA SER A 131 -4.10 -14.66 -8.25
C SER A 131 -2.64 -14.18 -8.25
N ALA A 132 -2.27 -13.12 -8.97
CA ALA A 132 -0.93 -12.53 -8.86
C ALA A 132 -0.77 -11.79 -7.52
N ALA A 133 0.42 -11.77 -6.96
CA ALA A 133 0.70 -11.07 -5.72
C ALA A 133 1.11 -9.60 -5.96
N SER A 134 1.42 -9.25 -7.22
CA SER A 134 1.80 -7.92 -7.66
C SER A 134 1.57 -7.76 -9.16
N GLU A 135 1.45 -6.52 -9.63
CA GLU A 135 1.41 -6.20 -11.07
C GLU A 135 2.73 -6.56 -11.76
N ALA A 136 3.85 -6.40 -11.07
CA ALA A 136 5.18 -6.73 -11.60
C ALA A 136 5.30 -8.20 -12.03
N GLU A 137 4.61 -9.14 -11.37
CA GLU A 137 4.57 -10.54 -11.80
C GLU A 137 3.88 -10.69 -13.15
N ILE A 138 2.77 -9.98 -13.36
CA ILE A 138 2.00 -9.98 -14.60
C ILE A 138 2.81 -9.37 -15.74
N ILE A 139 3.46 -8.24 -15.47
CA ILE A 139 4.29 -7.55 -16.45
C ILE A 139 5.51 -8.40 -16.84
N LEU A 140 6.13 -9.10 -15.89
CA LEU A 140 7.21 -10.04 -16.20
C LEU A 140 6.73 -11.16 -17.13
N GLU A 141 5.55 -11.76 -16.89
CA GLU A 141 4.94 -12.74 -17.78
C GLU A 141 4.70 -12.15 -19.19
N LEU A 142 4.18 -10.92 -19.25
CA LEU A 142 3.92 -10.23 -20.51
C LEU A 142 5.21 -9.95 -21.31
N ILE A 143 6.27 -9.49 -20.64
CA ILE A 143 7.59 -9.26 -21.28
C ILE A 143 8.13 -10.54 -21.90
N HIS A 144 8.01 -11.68 -21.21
CA HIS A 144 8.39 -12.97 -21.76
C HIS A 144 7.53 -13.38 -22.97
N GLU A 145 6.21 -13.16 -22.93
CA GLU A 145 5.32 -13.44 -24.07
C GLU A 145 5.60 -12.53 -25.27
N LEU A 146 6.02 -11.29 -25.03
CA LEU A 146 6.45 -10.34 -26.05
C LEU A 146 7.80 -10.74 -26.68
N GLY A 147 8.57 -11.62 -26.05
CA GLY A 147 9.88 -12.05 -26.49
C GLY A 147 10.96 -10.98 -26.40
N THR A 148 10.79 -10.03 -25.46
CA THR A 148 11.76 -8.96 -25.22
C THR A 148 12.67 -9.28 -24.04
N GLU A 149 13.82 -8.60 -23.97
CA GLU A 149 14.81 -8.84 -22.94
C GLU A 149 14.42 -8.15 -21.63
N VAL A 150 14.59 -8.87 -20.52
CA VAL A 150 14.54 -8.30 -19.16
C VAL A 150 15.96 -7.83 -18.80
N THR A 151 16.22 -6.54 -18.95
CA THR A 151 17.52 -5.96 -18.56
C THR A 151 17.71 -5.97 -17.05
N PRO A 152 18.95 -5.88 -16.51
CA PRO A 152 19.17 -5.76 -15.06
C PRO A 152 18.40 -4.60 -14.41
N GLU A 153 18.20 -3.50 -15.12
CA GLU A 153 17.42 -2.35 -14.65
C GLU A 153 15.92 -2.67 -14.62
N THR A 154 15.39 -3.27 -15.68
CA THR A 154 14.00 -3.76 -15.72
C THR A 154 13.74 -4.78 -14.61
N ALA A 155 14.68 -5.70 -14.41
CA ALA A 155 14.61 -6.68 -13.33
C ALA A 155 14.61 -6.04 -11.94
N PHE A 156 15.41 -4.97 -11.73
CA PHE A 156 15.42 -4.20 -10.49
C PHE A 156 14.07 -3.54 -10.24
N LEU A 157 13.47 -2.90 -11.25
CA LEU A 157 12.17 -2.23 -11.16
C LEU A 157 11.06 -3.21 -10.78
N LEU A 158 10.98 -4.35 -11.50
CA LEU A 158 9.95 -5.37 -11.23
C LEU A 158 10.15 -6.05 -9.87
N LEU A 159 11.40 -6.31 -9.46
CA LEU A 159 11.67 -6.86 -8.12
C LEU A 159 11.28 -5.88 -7.01
N ALA A 160 11.44 -4.57 -7.24
CA ALA A 160 11.00 -3.55 -6.29
C ALA A 160 9.46 -3.55 -6.15
N GLY A 161 8.72 -3.73 -7.24
CA GLY A 161 7.28 -3.90 -7.23
C GLY A 161 6.86 -5.12 -6.41
N ILE A 162 7.39 -6.30 -6.73
CA ILE A 162 7.10 -7.54 -5.99
C ILE A 162 7.36 -7.37 -4.49
N LEU A 163 8.51 -6.80 -4.11
CA LEU A 163 8.86 -6.62 -2.69
C LEU A 163 7.97 -5.62 -1.98
N SER A 164 7.53 -4.57 -2.68
CA SER A 164 6.59 -3.58 -2.14
C SER A 164 5.25 -4.23 -1.80
N ASP A 165 4.61 -4.85 -2.78
CA ASP A 165 3.25 -5.37 -2.67
C ASP A 165 3.16 -6.62 -1.81
N THR A 166 4.16 -7.46 -1.84
CA THR A 166 4.22 -8.63 -0.97
C THR A 166 4.68 -8.30 0.46
N GLY A 167 4.97 -7.04 0.78
CA GLY A 167 5.50 -6.64 2.07
C GLY A 167 6.78 -7.43 2.42
N GLN A 168 7.73 -7.48 1.48
CA GLN A 168 8.97 -8.25 1.57
C GLN A 168 8.71 -9.75 1.78
N PHE A 169 7.85 -10.32 0.91
CA PHE A 169 7.43 -11.72 0.85
C PHE A 169 6.48 -12.20 1.95
N ARG A 170 6.01 -11.32 2.85
CA ARG A 170 5.01 -11.71 3.87
C ARG A 170 3.66 -12.13 3.26
N LEU A 171 3.32 -11.57 2.12
CA LEU A 171 2.10 -11.84 1.35
C LEU A 171 2.40 -12.52 0.00
N ALA A 172 3.62 -13.04 -0.18
CA ALA A 172 4.01 -13.76 -1.38
C ALA A 172 3.19 -15.05 -1.56
N LYS A 173 2.98 -15.42 -2.80
CA LYS A 173 2.41 -16.72 -3.23
C LYS A 173 3.55 -17.61 -3.74
N ASP A 174 3.29 -18.90 -3.95
CA ASP A 174 4.34 -19.82 -4.40
C ASP A 174 4.94 -19.39 -5.75
N GLU A 175 4.09 -18.90 -6.67
CA GLU A 175 4.49 -18.42 -7.99
C GLU A 175 5.42 -17.18 -7.92
N THR A 176 5.27 -16.35 -6.89
CA THR A 176 6.10 -15.15 -6.68
C THR A 176 7.59 -15.51 -6.64
N PHE A 177 7.97 -16.62 -6.01
CA PHE A 177 9.39 -17.02 -5.90
C PHE A 177 9.97 -17.43 -7.26
N GLY A 178 9.17 -18.00 -8.15
CA GLY A 178 9.58 -18.26 -9.51
C GLY A 178 9.83 -16.98 -10.33
N ALA A 179 9.00 -15.95 -10.14
CA ALA A 179 9.22 -14.64 -10.74
C ALA A 179 10.49 -13.98 -10.20
N VAL A 180 10.68 -13.99 -8.88
CA VAL A 180 11.88 -13.44 -8.23
C VAL A 180 13.16 -14.12 -8.70
N GLN A 181 13.17 -15.45 -8.83
CA GLN A 181 14.32 -16.19 -9.36
C GLN A 181 14.73 -15.67 -10.75
N LYS A 182 13.76 -15.55 -11.67
CA LYS A 182 14.02 -15.03 -13.03
C LYS A 182 14.59 -13.61 -13.01
N LEU A 183 14.09 -12.75 -12.13
CA LEU A 183 14.57 -11.37 -12.00
C LEU A 183 16.01 -11.32 -11.45
N ILE A 184 16.36 -12.20 -10.51
CA ILE A 184 17.72 -12.32 -10.00
C ILE A 184 18.65 -12.85 -11.10
N GLU A 185 18.23 -13.85 -11.85
CA GLU A 185 18.98 -14.39 -13.01
C GLU A 185 19.19 -13.32 -14.10
N ALA A 186 18.22 -12.42 -14.28
CA ALA A 186 18.33 -11.25 -15.17
C ALA A 186 19.21 -10.11 -14.59
N GLY A 187 19.78 -10.28 -13.41
CA GLY A 187 20.75 -9.37 -12.81
C GLY A 187 20.23 -8.42 -11.73
N ALA A 188 18.98 -8.57 -11.27
CA ALA A 188 18.50 -7.82 -10.13
C ALA A 188 19.24 -8.22 -8.85
N SER A 189 19.65 -7.23 -8.06
CA SER A 189 20.25 -7.46 -6.75
C SER A 189 19.21 -7.24 -5.65
N TYR A 190 18.79 -8.31 -4.98
CA TYR A 190 17.83 -8.27 -3.89
C TYR A 190 18.23 -7.27 -2.79
N SER A 191 19.50 -7.29 -2.36
CA SER A 191 19.96 -6.37 -1.32
C SER A 191 19.89 -4.91 -1.74
N LYS A 192 20.26 -4.59 -2.99
CA LYS A 192 20.16 -3.22 -3.51
C LYS A 192 18.70 -2.74 -3.62
N VAL A 193 17.78 -3.63 -4.00
CA VAL A 193 16.35 -3.30 -4.06
C VAL A 193 15.82 -3.04 -2.65
N LEU A 194 16.14 -3.89 -1.67
CA LEU A 194 15.78 -3.66 -0.26
C LEU A 194 16.31 -2.33 0.26
N ASP A 195 17.56 -2.00 -0.06
CA ASP A 195 18.15 -0.73 0.37
C ASP A 195 17.44 0.47 -0.26
N ALA A 196 17.01 0.36 -1.51
CA ALA A 196 16.25 1.40 -2.21
C ALA A 196 14.81 1.55 -1.66
N LEU A 197 14.22 0.47 -1.16
CA LEU A 197 12.89 0.48 -0.54
C LEU A 197 12.90 0.97 0.92
N LYS A 198 14.07 1.07 1.55
CA LYS A 198 14.18 1.61 2.91
C LYS A 198 13.75 3.08 2.93
N MET A 199 12.72 3.35 3.70
CA MET A 199 12.32 4.73 3.97
C MET A 199 13.24 5.29 5.07
N PRO A 200 13.65 6.57 4.96
CA PRO A 200 14.33 7.23 6.05
C PRO A 200 13.49 7.13 7.33
N GLU A 201 14.06 6.62 8.40
CA GLU A 201 13.37 6.60 9.67
C GLU A 201 13.18 8.04 10.18
N ASP A 202 11.94 8.38 10.49
CA ASP A 202 11.63 9.67 11.11
C ASP A 202 12.22 9.70 12.53
N MET A 203 13.23 10.51 12.74
CA MET A 203 13.88 10.67 14.05
C MET A 203 12.86 11.10 15.12
N SER A 204 11.88 11.92 14.75
CA SER A 204 10.82 12.35 15.67
C SER A 204 9.98 11.16 16.13
N LYS A 205 9.63 10.26 15.17
CA LYS A 205 8.93 9.01 15.47
C LYS A 205 9.76 8.10 16.37
N ARG A 206 11.05 7.91 16.09
CA ARG A 206 11.95 7.09 16.92
C ARG A 206 12.00 7.61 18.36
N VAL A 207 12.21 8.91 18.50
CA VAL A 207 12.24 9.56 19.84
C VAL A 207 10.88 9.43 20.55
N ALA A 208 9.78 9.60 19.82
CA ALA A 208 8.44 9.45 20.40
C ALA A 208 8.20 8.02 20.90
N LEU A 209 8.55 6.99 20.11
CA LEU A 209 8.40 5.59 20.51
C LEU A 209 9.25 5.25 21.76
N LEU A 210 10.49 5.74 21.84
CA LEU A 210 11.32 5.57 23.03
C LEU A 210 10.74 6.27 24.26
N LYS A 211 10.20 7.49 24.10
CA LYS A 211 9.49 8.19 25.18
C LYS A 211 8.22 7.45 25.61
N ALA A 212 7.49 6.85 24.66
CA ALA A 212 6.35 6.01 25.00
C ALA A 212 6.77 4.80 25.84
N ALA A 213 7.86 4.15 25.50
CA ALA A 213 8.40 3.02 26.28
C ALA A 213 8.84 3.44 27.70
N GLN A 214 9.44 4.62 27.86
CA GLN A 214 9.80 5.15 29.17
C GLN A 214 8.59 5.44 30.06
N ARG A 215 7.43 5.76 29.48
CA ARG A 215 6.18 6.09 30.18
C ARG A 215 5.21 4.92 30.24
N LEU A 216 5.67 3.73 29.84
CA LEU A 216 4.84 2.54 29.79
C LEU A 216 4.36 2.16 31.19
N GLU A 217 3.05 2.07 31.34
CA GLU A 217 2.38 1.45 32.47
C GLU A 217 1.82 0.09 32.01
N LEU A 218 2.17 -0.97 32.72
CA LEU A 218 1.72 -2.31 32.41
C LEU A 218 0.69 -2.77 33.44
N HIS A 219 -0.50 -3.11 32.97
CA HIS A 219 -1.60 -3.64 33.79
C HIS A 219 -1.82 -5.11 33.44
N LYS A 220 -1.91 -5.95 34.46
CA LYS A 220 -2.28 -7.36 34.30
C LYS A 220 -3.75 -7.53 34.63
N MET A 221 -4.57 -7.92 33.65
CA MET A 221 -6.03 -8.08 33.77
C MET A 221 -6.44 -9.47 33.29
N ASP A 222 -6.94 -10.31 34.18
CA ASP A 222 -7.39 -11.68 33.87
C ASP A 222 -6.40 -12.49 33.00
N GLY A 223 -5.11 -12.42 33.37
CA GLY A 223 -4.03 -13.10 32.65
C GLY A 223 -3.54 -12.39 31.41
N ARG A 224 -4.12 -11.25 31.03
CA ARG A 224 -3.77 -10.44 29.85
C ARG A 224 -2.92 -9.23 30.21
N LEU A 225 -2.06 -8.83 29.27
CA LEU A 225 -1.18 -7.68 29.44
C LEU A 225 -1.77 -6.47 28.70
N VAL A 226 -2.18 -5.46 29.46
CA VAL A 226 -2.68 -4.19 28.92
C VAL A 226 -1.64 -3.11 29.13
N ALA A 227 -1.13 -2.54 28.07
CA ALA A 227 -0.14 -1.46 28.06
C ALA A 227 -0.84 -0.10 27.93
N PHE A 228 -0.45 0.85 28.77
CA PHE A 228 -0.85 2.25 28.63
C PHE A 228 0.39 3.15 28.58
N SER A 229 0.34 4.20 27.75
CA SER A 229 1.38 5.23 27.71
C SER A 229 0.79 6.57 27.24
N GLU A 230 1.60 7.65 27.35
CA GLU A 230 1.21 8.99 26.94
C GLU A 230 2.22 9.59 25.97
N LEU A 231 1.71 10.12 24.84
CA LEU A 231 2.46 10.85 23.82
C LEU A 231 1.59 11.98 23.26
N ASN A 232 2.22 12.95 22.62
CA ASN A 232 1.51 14.03 21.90
C ASN A 232 1.56 13.87 20.37
N SER A 233 2.16 12.81 19.88
CA SER A 233 2.25 12.44 18.45
C SER A 233 2.65 10.98 18.32
N PHE A 234 2.33 10.35 17.18
CA PHE A 234 2.63 8.94 16.87
C PHE A 234 1.97 7.93 17.85
N GLU A 235 0.80 8.27 18.40
CA GLU A 235 0.10 7.44 19.40
C GLU A 235 -0.26 6.07 18.82
N ALA A 236 -0.74 6.04 17.55
CA ALA A 236 -1.11 4.80 16.89
C ALA A 236 0.10 3.89 16.61
N ASP A 237 1.26 4.47 16.27
CA ASP A 237 2.51 3.75 16.07
C ASP A 237 3.03 3.17 17.40
N ALA A 238 2.96 3.93 18.48
CA ALA A 238 3.37 3.48 19.82
C ALA A 238 2.47 2.34 20.31
N ALA A 239 1.15 2.44 20.12
CA ALA A 239 0.23 1.36 20.47
C ALA A 239 0.52 0.08 19.66
N ALA A 240 0.80 0.20 18.37
CA ALA A 240 1.19 -0.93 17.54
C ALA A 240 2.53 -1.54 17.99
N MET A 241 3.50 -0.71 18.36
CA MET A 241 4.79 -1.16 18.91
C MET A 241 4.59 -1.98 20.20
N PHE A 242 3.77 -1.51 21.15
CA PHE A 242 3.54 -2.25 22.39
C PHE A 242 2.88 -3.61 22.17
N VAL A 243 1.96 -3.72 21.23
CA VAL A 243 1.39 -5.04 20.84
C VAL A 243 2.48 -5.94 20.26
N ARG A 244 3.35 -5.42 19.40
CA ARG A 244 4.45 -6.18 18.80
C ARG A 244 5.47 -6.71 19.82
N ILE A 245 5.69 -5.98 20.92
CA ILE A 245 6.64 -6.40 21.96
C ILE A 245 6.00 -7.19 23.11
N GLY A 246 4.68 -7.47 23.04
CA GLY A 246 4.07 -8.44 23.92
C GLY A 246 2.77 -8.01 24.65
N ALA A 247 2.27 -6.79 24.47
CA ALA A 247 0.98 -6.43 25.01
C ALA A 247 -0.17 -7.09 24.24
N ASP A 248 -1.18 -7.59 24.95
CA ASP A 248 -2.40 -8.11 24.33
C ASP A 248 -3.28 -6.95 23.85
N VAL A 249 -3.34 -5.88 24.63
CA VAL A 249 -3.99 -4.60 24.27
C VAL A 249 -3.06 -3.46 24.63
N ALA A 250 -2.93 -2.50 23.75
CA ALA A 250 -2.14 -1.29 23.99
C ALA A 250 -2.98 -0.04 23.76
N ILE A 251 -2.85 0.92 24.65
CA ILE A 251 -3.51 2.22 24.60
C ILE A 251 -2.45 3.32 24.73
N VAL A 252 -2.51 4.31 23.85
CA VAL A 252 -1.67 5.50 23.96
C VAL A 252 -2.57 6.72 23.95
N GLY A 253 -2.45 7.53 25.00
CA GLY A 253 -3.20 8.76 25.18
C GLY A 253 -2.38 9.98 24.79
N SER A 254 -3.06 11.01 24.31
CA SER A 254 -2.51 12.37 24.16
C SER A 254 -3.47 13.41 24.71
N LYS A 255 -2.89 14.55 25.11
CA LYS A 255 -3.66 15.70 25.58
C LYS A 255 -3.07 16.97 24.99
N GLU A 256 -3.96 17.78 24.41
CA GLU A 256 -3.63 19.12 23.95
C GLU A 256 -4.70 20.09 24.48
N LYS A 257 -4.33 20.95 25.45
CA LYS A 257 -5.25 21.80 26.20
C LYS A 257 -6.34 20.97 26.89
N ASP A 258 -7.60 21.12 26.46
CA ASP A 258 -8.75 20.37 26.97
C ASP A 258 -9.12 19.18 26.08
N ASP A 259 -8.52 19.09 24.90
CA ASP A 259 -8.76 17.99 23.96
C ASP A 259 -7.91 16.78 24.35
N ILE A 260 -8.55 15.63 24.40
CA ILE A 260 -7.92 14.34 24.67
C ILE A 260 -8.11 13.40 23.50
N ARG A 261 -7.14 12.54 23.29
CA ARG A 261 -7.20 11.47 22.28
C ARG A 261 -6.67 10.18 22.90
N LEU A 262 -7.32 9.06 22.58
CA LEU A 262 -6.83 7.72 22.88
C LEU A 262 -6.75 6.92 21.57
N CYS A 263 -5.61 6.31 21.33
CA CYS A 263 -5.41 5.34 20.26
C CYS A 263 -5.19 3.95 20.87
N SER A 264 -5.83 2.92 20.33
CA SER A 264 -5.72 1.57 20.84
C SER A 264 -5.44 0.55 19.72
N ARG A 265 -4.73 -0.50 20.12
CA ARG A 265 -4.44 -1.68 19.31
C ARG A 265 -4.62 -2.93 20.16
N ALA A 266 -5.07 -4.02 19.54
CA ALA A 266 -5.10 -5.34 20.15
C ALA A 266 -4.45 -6.36 19.23
N ARG A 267 -3.98 -7.45 19.79
CA ARG A 267 -3.50 -8.61 19.05
C ARG A 267 -4.62 -9.17 18.17
N GLU A 268 -4.23 -9.75 17.05
CA GLU A 268 -5.18 -10.21 16.04
C GLU A 268 -6.06 -11.37 16.51
N ASP A 269 -5.51 -12.29 17.29
CA ASP A 269 -6.22 -13.40 17.91
C ASP A 269 -7.38 -12.90 18.79
N PHE A 270 -7.18 -11.82 19.56
CA PHE A 270 -8.23 -11.21 20.36
C PHE A 270 -9.38 -10.59 19.57
N SER A 271 -9.07 -10.03 18.44
CA SER A 271 -10.07 -9.39 17.58
C SER A 271 -10.91 -10.41 16.81
N LYS A 272 -10.38 -11.61 16.55
CA LYS A 272 -11.07 -12.70 15.81
C LYS A 272 -12.00 -13.53 16.71
N GLU A 273 -11.66 -13.74 17.97
CA GLU A 273 -12.46 -14.53 18.92
C GLU A 273 -13.75 -13.83 19.39
N GLY A 274 -13.99 -12.58 18.94
CA GLY A 274 -15.25 -11.85 19.20
C GLY A 274 -15.39 -11.31 20.64
N SER A 275 -14.42 -11.53 21.51
CA SER A 275 -14.47 -11.17 22.94
C SER A 275 -14.20 -9.70 23.20
N LEU A 276 -13.39 -9.03 22.36
CA LEU A 276 -13.02 -7.62 22.50
C LEU A 276 -13.26 -6.88 21.19
N HIS A 277 -13.99 -5.77 21.24
CA HIS A 277 -14.20 -4.90 20.09
C HIS A 277 -13.84 -3.45 20.43
N LEU A 278 -12.57 -3.08 20.22
CA LEU A 278 -12.05 -1.75 20.55
C LEU A 278 -12.85 -0.61 19.92
N GLY A 279 -13.35 -0.77 18.69
CA GLY A 279 -14.16 0.23 18.00
C GLY A 279 -15.44 0.59 18.74
N LYS A 280 -16.15 -0.39 19.32
CA LYS A 280 -17.34 -0.15 20.14
C LYS A 280 -17.00 0.57 21.44
N ILE A 281 -15.94 0.12 22.13
CA ILE A 281 -15.46 0.72 23.36
C ILE A 281 -15.08 2.20 23.15
N MET A 282 -14.31 2.48 22.11
CA MET A 282 -13.89 3.85 21.79
C MET A 282 -15.06 4.73 21.34
N SER A 283 -16.06 4.19 20.65
CA SER A 283 -17.27 4.94 20.29
C SER A 283 -18.08 5.35 21.53
N GLU A 284 -18.27 4.45 22.49
CA GLU A 284 -18.98 4.74 23.74
C GLU A 284 -18.19 5.72 24.62
N LEU A 285 -16.88 5.53 24.72
CA LEU A 285 -16.01 6.41 25.49
C LEU A 285 -15.97 7.83 24.90
N GLY A 286 -15.86 7.95 23.56
CA GLY A 286 -15.88 9.24 22.88
C GLY A 286 -17.14 10.07 23.21
N LYS A 287 -18.31 9.43 23.20
CA LYS A 287 -19.57 10.07 23.58
C LYS A 287 -19.57 10.60 25.02
N LYS A 288 -18.99 9.83 25.97
CA LYS A 288 -18.89 10.23 27.38
C LYS A 288 -18.01 11.45 27.61
N PHE A 289 -17.03 11.67 26.74
CA PHE A 289 -16.11 12.81 26.79
C PHE A 289 -16.46 13.91 25.77
N ASN A 290 -17.72 14.04 25.40
CA ASN A 290 -18.21 15.08 24.46
C ASN A 290 -17.44 15.11 23.14
N GLY A 291 -17.12 13.93 22.63
CA GLY A 291 -16.35 13.75 21.41
C GLY A 291 -16.85 12.60 20.54
N THR A 292 -15.95 12.03 19.76
CA THR A 292 -16.25 10.94 18.84
C THR A 292 -15.24 9.81 19.01
N GLY A 293 -15.60 8.61 18.59
CA GLY A 293 -14.71 7.48 18.60
C GLY A 293 -15.23 6.36 17.70
N GLY A 294 -14.36 5.42 17.36
CA GLY A 294 -14.69 4.29 16.53
C GLY A 294 -13.47 3.55 16.01
N GLY A 295 -13.69 2.62 15.10
CA GLY A 295 -12.67 1.79 14.50
C GLY A 295 -13.09 0.32 14.42
N HIS A 296 -12.10 -0.53 14.18
CA HIS A 296 -12.28 -1.97 14.08
C HIS A 296 -12.10 -2.68 15.44
N ALA A 297 -12.34 -3.99 15.50
CA ALA A 297 -12.15 -4.77 16.71
C ALA A 297 -10.71 -4.68 17.26
N GLY A 298 -9.70 -4.76 16.39
CA GLY A 298 -8.26 -4.73 16.77
C GLY A 298 -7.60 -3.36 16.71
N ALA A 299 -8.27 -2.30 16.24
CA ALA A 299 -7.69 -0.97 16.05
C ALA A 299 -8.75 0.13 16.12
N ALA A 300 -8.65 1.01 17.09
CA ALA A 300 -9.64 2.05 17.29
C ALA A 300 -9.05 3.31 17.94
N SER A 301 -9.77 4.43 17.83
CA SER A 301 -9.40 5.67 18.51
C SER A 301 -10.65 6.45 18.95
N MET A 302 -10.44 7.33 19.92
CA MET A 302 -11.44 8.33 20.28
C MET A 302 -10.77 9.70 20.46
N THR A 303 -11.57 10.72 20.28
CA THR A 303 -11.26 12.10 20.67
C THR A 303 -12.36 12.60 21.60
N GLY A 304 -12.05 13.54 22.48
CA GLY A 304 -13.03 14.11 23.40
C GLY A 304 -12.43 15.26 24.18
N LYS A 305 -13.19 15.78 25.16
CA LYS A 305 -12.76 16.87 26.05
C LYS A 305 -12.72 16.41 27.49
N GLY A 306 -11.70 16.84 28.24
CA GLY A 306 -11.59 16.53 29.65
C GLY A 306 -10.19 16.13 30.11
N LYS A 307 -10.10 15.37 31.18
CA LYS A 307 -8.82 14.91 31.74
C LYS A 307 -8.48 13.54 31.17
N LEU A 308 -7.25 13.42 30.65
CA LEU A 308 -6.74 12.15 30.11
C LEU A 308 -6.73 11.04 31.18
N SER A 309 -6.43 11.38 32.45
CA SER A 309 -6.47 10.44 33.58
C SER A 309 -7.86 9.82 33.78
N GLU A 310 -8.93 10.63 33.68
CA GLU A 310 -10.31 10.15 33.84
C GLU A 310 -10.70 9.23 32.66
N ALA A 311 -10.30 9.59 31.43
CA ALA A 311 -10.54 8.77 30.25
C ALA A 311 -9.79 7.43 30.34
N LYS A 312 -8.52 7.44 30.79
CA LYS A 312 -7.73 6.24 31.08
C LYS A 312 -8.42 5.32 32.08
N GLU A 313 -8.82 5.85 33.26
CA GLU A 313 -9.48 5.05 34.31
C GLU A 313 -10.76 4.38 33.77
N GLN A 314 -11.60 5.15 33.07
CA GLN A 314 -12.83 4.61 32.52
C GLN A 314 -12.54 3.53 31.47
N LEU A 315 -11.57 3.73 30.58
CA LEU A 315 -11.18 2.76 29.59
C LEU A 315 -10.67 1.47 30.25
N LEU A 316 -9.78 1.56 31.23
CA LEU A 316 -9.24 0.39 31.93
C LEU A 316 -10.35 -0.40 32.65
N LYS A 317 -11.35 0.29 33.26
CA LYS A 317 -12.53 -0.39 33.85
C LYS A 317 -13.35 -1.15 32.82
N VAL A 318 -13.60 -0.53 31.65
CA VAL A 318 -14.35 -1.18 30.57
C VAL A 318 -13.59 -2.38 30.02
N LEU A 319 -12.28 -2.26 29.82
CA LEU A 319 -11.42 -3.34 29.37
C LEU A 319 -11.42 -4.51 30.37
N GLN A 320 -11.30 -4.23 31.66
CA GLN A 320 -11.33 -5.24 32.69
C GLN A 320 -12.67 -6.01 32.73
N GLN A 321 -13.79 -5.34 32.47
CA GLN A 321 -15.10 -5.99 32.39
C GLN A 321 -15.26 -6.84 31.11
N SER A 322 -14.70 -6.37 30.00
CA SER A 322 -14.76 -7.06 28.71
C SER A 322 -13.88 -8.30 28.71
N LEU A 323 -12.70 -8.24 29.31
CA LEU A 323 -11.74 -9.34 29.39
C LEU A 323 -12.18 -10.45 30.36
N LYS A 324 -12.99 -10.14 31.37
CA LYS A 324 -13.56 -11.14 32.31
C LYS A 324 -14.63 -12.04 31.69
N LYS A 325 -15.22 -11.63 30.58
CA LYS A 325 -16.29 -12.36 29.89
C LYS A 325 -15.78 -13.37 28.87
N THR A 326 -14.46 -13.47 28.75
CA THR A 326 -13.76 -14.37 27.84
C THR A 326 -13.07 -15.49 28.62
#